data_f627827f20bae62e2a02991e281baa11
#
_entry.id   f627827f20bae62e2a02991e281baa11
#
_cell.length_a   1.000
_cell.length_b   1.000
_cell.length_c   1.000
_cell.angle_alpha   90.00
_cell.angle_beta   90.00
_cell.angle_gamma   90.00
#
_symmetry.space_group_name_H-M   'P 1'
#
loop_
_entity.id
_entity.type
_entity.pdbx_description
1 polymer ?
#
loop_
_entity_poly.entity_id
_entity_poly.type
_entity_poly.pdbx_seq_one_letter_code
_entity_poly.pdbx_strand_id
1 'polypeptide(L)'
;LRIPLVRLGITKLRTQILLFALSLVLATTMVIQSISWWSANQFNQQQIRQNTIKAENILRQYIRSSENNLVNSARVLTADFGFKQAVTSGDKDTIASVLMNHGARINADLMLLTDLSGRLISSSHSTIYDEALLSYVVKDLLEKPGTAHIVMLDNRVYELILLPIMAPRTIAYTLVGFELNQTTLNELKQLTGLDITLLKHSVPVYSTLENIPNDAEFIKTINSAHTEWFWMERPTFINSDFMPATTSINPVSILLSADLRPIYQQYDDMSARIILIVLLVMLGSIIVSTIIAHTLTTPLAKLVGIANQFAKGNYDAWQEPGQASSEIRDLAAALRTMGTEVKQREQVVTWQARHDALTGLFNIHTIRSTLTATMQKYGQCVVVATYIQNFRQINDRLGPEVADACLTVLAQRLNQFATAGEKTNARLEGIEFLSVIQLLPGQSPRQVVEELLDNLDKPFQIGNISLSAHFYAGVCCYPADGYDSKTMLRRVRIAADHARLNRTTIHIYTPGEDENHLEELSLI
;
A
#
# COMPACT_ATOMS: atom_id res chain seq x y z
N LEU A 1 17.11 0.35 5.76
CA LEU A 1 16.71 0.33 4.33
C LEU A 1 16.00 1.65 3.99
N ARG A 2 16.76 2.68 3.61
CA ARG A 2 16.22 3.91 3.02
C ARG A 2 15.97 3.61 1.54
N ILE A 3 14.76 3.21 1.21
CA ILE A 3 14.32 3.08 -0.18
C ILE A 3 14.33 4.50 -0.78
N PRO A 4 14.95 4.74 -1.93
CA PRO A 4 15.04 6.06 -2.53
C PRO A 4 13.72 6.45 -3.22
N LEU A 5 12.65 6.63 -2.44
CA LEU A 5 11.36 7.16 -2.92
C LEU A 5 11.45 8.63 -3.40
N VAL A 6 12.56 9.32 -3.07
CA VAL A 6 12.81 10.72 -3.44
C VAL A 6 13.04 10.94 -4.94
N ARG A 7 13.42 9.91 -5.71
CA ARG A 7 13.67 10.04 -7.16
C ARG A 7 12.41 10.04 -8.04
N LEU A 8 11.25 9.66 -7.51
CA LEU A 8 10.00 9.56 -8.29
C LEU A 8 9.13 10.83 -8.26
N GLY A 9 9.59 11.93 -7.68
CA GLY A 9 8.80 13.20 -7.61
C GLY A 9 7.51 13.08 -6.76
N ILE A 10 7.35 12.03 -5.98
CA ILE A 10 6.17 11.73 -5.17
C ILE A 10 6.33 12.43 -3.83
N THR A 11 6.07 13.74 -3.80
CA THR A 11 6.23 14.57 -2.60
C THR A 11 5.00 14.59 -1.70
N LYS A 12 3.83 14.20 -2.21
CA LYS A 12 2.59 14.25 -1.44
C LYS A 12 2.42 13.00 -0.58
N LEU A 13 2.24 13.17 0.72
CA LEU A 13 2.01 12.09 1.70
C LEU A 13 0.88 11.14 1.28
N ARG A 14 -0.19 11.69 0.70
CA ARG A 14 -1.31 10.91 0.14
C ARG A 14 -0.85 9.85 -0.87
N THR A 15 -0.01 10.25 -1.81
CA THR A 15 0.48 9.36 -2.88
C THR A 15 1.43 8.29 -2.30
N GLN A 16 2.22 8.65 -1.29
CA GLN A 16 3.11 7.71 -0.61
C GLN A 16 2.32 6.64 0.16
N ILE A 17 1.28 7.01 0.91
CA ILE A 17 0.40 6.06 1.62
C ILE A 17 -0.29 5.12 0.64
N LEU A 18 -0.83 5.64 -0.46
CA LEU A 18 -1.51 4.84 -1.48
C LEU A 18 -0.54 3.85 -2.14
N LEU A 19 0.65 4.30 -2.55
CA LEU A 19 1.67 3.43 -3.16
C LEU A 19 2.18 2.39 -2.17
N PHE A 20 2.38 2.74 -0.91
CA PHE A 20 2.78 1.79 0.12
C PHE A 20 1.71 0.73 0.35
N ALA A 21 0.45 1.10 0.50
CA ALA A 21 -0.66 0.17 0.64
C ALA A 21 -0.79 -0.75 -0.58
N LEU A 22 -0.72 -0.20 -1.79
CA LEU A 22 -0.78 -0.95 -3.04
C LEU A 22 0.40 -1.92 -3.18
N SER A 23 1.62 -1.47 -2.88
CA SER A 23 2.82 -2.31 -2.93
C SER A 23 2.77 -3.46 -1.92
N LEU A 24 2.23 -3.20 -0.72
CA LEU A 24 2.04 -4.22 0.32
C LEU A 24 1.04 -5.29 -0.13
N VAL A 25 -0.11 -4.87 -0.67
CA VAL A 25 -1.12 -5.80 -1.22
C VAL A 25 -0.53 -6.62 -2.36
N LEU A 26 0.22 -6.00 -3.25
CA LEU A 26 0.83 -6.67 -4.40
C LEU A 26 1.93 -7.67 -3.95
N ALA A 27 2.75 -7.29 -2.98
CA ALA A 27 3.78 -8.16 -2.42
C ALA A 27 3.16 -9.37 -1.68
N THR A 28 2.15 -9.14 -0.84
CA THR A 28 1.45 -10.22 -0.12
C THR A 28 0.74 -11.17 -1.09
N THR A 29 0.13 -10.63 -2.15
CA THR A 29 -0.49 -11.43 -3.21
C THR A 29 0.52 -12.29 -3.94
N MET A 30 1.66 -11.71 -4.31
CA MET A 30 2.74 -12.46 -4.99
C MET A 30 3.26 -13.61 -4.12
N VAL A 31 3.40 -13.38 -2.82
CA VAL A 31 3.81 -14.43 -1.86
C VAL A 31 2.75 -15.51 -1.74
N ILE A 32 1.48 -15.15 -1.57
CA ILE A 32 0.37 -16.11 -1.48
C ILE A 32 0.27 -16.94 -2.77
N GLN A 33 0.34 -16.31 -3.93
CA GLN A 33 0.28 -17.00 -5.22
C GLN A 33 1.48 -17.94 -5.41
N SER A 34 2.67 -17.53 -5.02
CA SER A 34 3.87 -18.37 -5.08
C SER A 34 3.78 -19.60 -4.16
N ILE A 35 3.29 -19.40 -2.91
CA ILE A 35 3.08 -20.49 -1.96
C ILE A 35 1.98 -21.44 -2.45
N SER A 36 0.88 -20.89 -2.95
CA SER A 36 -0.23 -21.68 -3.51
C SER A 36 0.22 -22.52 -4.68
N TRP A 37 0.96 -21.92 -5.62
CA TRP A 37 1.54 -22.62 -6.75
C TRP A 37 2.49 -23.73 -6.32
N TRP A 38 3.42 -23.44 -5.42
CA TRP A 38 4.39 -24.43 -4.94
C TRP A 38 3.71 -25.58 -4.20
N SER A 39 2.75 -25.27 -3.32
CA SER A 39 1.98 -26.26 -2.56
C SER A 39 1.13 -27.14 -3.48
N ALA A 40 0.42 -26.54 -4.46
CA ALA A 40 -0.36 -27.27 -5.44
C ALA A 40 0.52 -28.18 -6.29
N ASN A 41 1.67 -27.71 -6.72
CA ASN A 41 2.61 -28.53 -7.49
C ASN A 41 3.11 -29.74 -6.72
N GLN A 42 3.55 -29.57 -5.47
CA GLN A 42 3.97 -30.71 -4.63
C GLN A 42 2.83 -31.69 -4.35
N PHE A 43 1.67 -31.18 -3.97
CA PHE A 43 0.52 -32.03 -3.66
C PHE A 43 0.08 -32.85 -4.88
N ASN A 44 -0.02 -32.21 -6.04
CA ASN A 44 -0.42 -32.88 -7.28
C ASN A 44 0.59 -33.92 -7.74
N GLN A 45 1.89 -33.62 -7.69
CA GLN A 45 2.95 -34.60 -8.01
C GLN A 45 2.89 -35.82 -7.07
N GLN A 46 2.72 -35.59 -5.78
CA GLN A 46 2.62 -36.67 -4.80
C GLN A 46 1.34 -37.51 -5.02
N GLN A 47 0.22 -36.87 -5.31
CA GLN A 47 -1.05 -37.55 -5.57
C GLN A 47 -1.00 -38.38 -6.86
N ILE A 48 -0.44 -37.82 -7.94
CA ILE A 48 -0.24 -38.54 -9.20
C ILE A 48 0.62 -39.76 -8.97
N ARG A 49 1.78 -39.60 -8.31
CA ARG A 49 2.66 -40.71 -7.99
C ARG A 49 1.99 -41.79 -7.17
N GLN A 50 1.22 -41.41 -6.14
CA GLN A 50 0.47 -42.38 -5.31
C GLN A 50 -0.60 -43.09 -6.12
N ASN A 51 -1.34 -42.40 -6.96
CA ASN A 51 -2.38 -42.99 -7.81
C ASN A 51 -1.75 -43.95 -8.82
N THR A 52 -0.62 -43.60 -9.42
CA THR A 52 0.10 -44.49 -10.34
C THR A 52 0.59 -45.74 -9.67
N ILE A 53 1.20 -45.65 -8.46
CA ILE A 53 1.62 -46.81 -7.70
C ILE A 53 0.43 -47.69 -7.30
N LYS A 54 -0.68 -47.10 -6.89
CA LYS A 54 -1.92 -47.84 -6.58
C LYS A 54 -2.44 -48.58 -7.82
N ALA A 55 -2.53 -47.90 -8.95
CA ALA A 55 -2.97 -48.49 -10.21
C ALA A 55 -2.07 -49.64 -10.67
N GLU A 56 -0.73 -49.48 -10.56
CA GLU A 56 0.22 -50.55 -10.83
C GLU A 56 0.00 -51.74 -9.93
N ASN A 57 -0.20 -51.55 -8.63
CA ASN A 57 -0.49 -52.63 -7.70
C ASN A 57 -1.82 -53.34 -8.00
N ILE A 58 -2.87 -52.58 -8.36
CA ILE A 58 -4.17 -53.14 -8.77
C ILE A 58 -3.97 -53.97 -10.04
N LEU A 59 -3.25 -53.46 -11.01
CA LEU A 59 -3.01 -54.19 -12.27
C LEU A 59 -2.19 -55.46 -12.02
N ARG A 60 -1.14 -55.42 -11.18
CA ARG A 60 -0.39 -56.62 -10.76
C ARG A 60 -1.26 -57.61 -10.08
N GLN A 61 -2.15 -57.18 -9.19
CA GLN A 61 -3.07 -58.07 -8.47
C GLN A 61 -4.09 -58.69 -9.42
N TYR A 62 -4.62 -57.92 -10.38
CA TYR A 62 -5.52 -58.40 -11.43
C TYR A 62 -4.84 -59.49 -12.26
N ILE A 63 -3.65 -59.23 -12.79
CA ILE A 63 -2.88 -60.19 -13.62
C ILE A 63 -2.61 -61.46 -12.82
N ARG A 64 -2.18 -61.36 -11.55
CA ARG A 64 -1.95 -62.54 -10.70
C ARG A 64 -3.24 -63.33 -10.41
N SER A 65 -4.34 -62.62 -10.18
CA SER A 65 -5.65 -63.28 -9.95
C SER A 65 -6.16 -63.96 -11.21
N SER A 66 -6.01 -63.30 -12.37
CA SER A 66 -6.29 -63.85 -13.70
C SER A 66 -5.44 -65.11 -13.93
N GLU A 67 -4.14 -65.02 -13.74
CA GLU A 67 -3.18 -66.15 -13.85
C GLU A 67 -3.61 -67.32 -13.01
N ASN A 68 -3.91 -67.13 -11.72
CA ASN A 68 -4.35 -68.19 -10.82
C ASN A 68 -5.65 -68.84 -11.27
N ASN A 69 -6.62 -68.03 -11.74
CA ASN A 69 -7.88 -68.54 -12.26
C ASN A 69 -7.65 -69.35 -13.55
N LEU A 70 -6.77 -68.85 -14.44
CA LEU A 70 -6.38 -69.51 -15.67
C LEU A 70 -5.72 -70.86 -15.38
N VAL A 71 -4.69 -70.87 -14.52
CA VAL A 71 -4.00 -72.08 -14.11
C VAL A 71 -4.96 -73.11 -13.55
N ASN A 72 -5.85 -72.72 -12.67
CA ASN A 72 -6.82 -73.64 -12.05
C ASN A 72 -7.83 -74.20 -13.06
N SER A 73 -8.38 -73.30 -13.92
CA SER A 73 -9.34 -73.69 -14.97
C SER A 73 -8.71 -74.63 -15.97
N ALA A 74 -7.53 -74.28 -16.42
CA ALA A 74 -6.78 -75.06 -17.41
C ALA A 74 -6.25 -76.37 -16.84
N ARG A 75 -5.91 -76.45 -15.53
CA ARG A 75 -5.52 -77.68 -14.85
C ARG A 75 -6.66 -78.70 -14.79
N VAL A 76 -7.90 -78.23 -14.54
CA VAL A 76 -9.11 -79.09 -14.60
C VAL A 76 -9.28 -79.68 -15.98
N LEU A 77 -9.03 -78.88 -17.00
CA LEU A 77 -9.14 -79.27 -18.41
C LEU A 77 -8.09 -80.32 -18.79
N THR A 78 -6.82 -80.11 -18.44
CA THR A 78 -5.75 -81.06 -18.75
C THR A 78 -5.84 -82.37 -17.95
N ALA A 79 -6.63 -82.41 -16.89
CA ALA A 79 -6.96 -83.62 -16.15
C ALA A 79 -8.12 -84.44 -16.76
N ASP A 80 -8.96 -83.82 -17.61
CA ASP A 80 -10.11 -84.45 -18.23
C ASP A 80 -9.74 -85.66 -19.10
N PHE A 81 -10.39 -86.79 -18.87
CA PHE A 81 -10.08 -88.03 -19.58
C PHE A 81 -10.46 -87.97 -21.06
N GLY A 82 -11.62 -87.35 -21.37
CA GLY A 82 -12.11 -87.21 -22.75
C GLY A 82 -11.17 -86.33 -23.58
N PHE A 83 -10.62 -85.27 -22.95
CA PHE A 83 -9.63 -84.41 -23.60
C PHE A 83 -8.33 -85.15 -23.93
N LYS A 84 -7.81 -85.98 -22.98
CA LYS A 84 -6.64 -86.80 -23.20
C LYS A 84 -6.84 -87.87 -24.27
N GLN A 85 -8.03 -88.48 -24.32
CA GLN A 85 -8.42 -89.49 -25.33
C GLN A 85 -8.49 -88.84 -26.72
N ALA A 86 -9.05 -87.63 -26.84
CA ALA A 86 -9.10 -86.89 -28.12
C ALA A 86 -7.67 -86.55 -28.61
N VAL A 87 -6.80 -86.05 -27.71
CA VAL A 87 -5.39 -85.74 -28.07
C VAL A 87 -4.62 -86.99 -28.55
N THR A 88 -4.87 -88.19 -27.91
CA THR A 88 -4.20 -89.42 -28.29
C THR A 88 -4.77 -90.07 -29.54
N SER A 89 -5.98 -89.76 -29.96
CA SER A 89 -6.58 -90.23 -31.21
C SER A 89 -5.83 -89.70 -32.47
N GLY A 90 -5.22 -88.54 -32.40
CA GLY A 90 -4.54 -87.89 -33.49
C GLY A 90 -5.50 -87.29 -34.57
N ASP A 91 -6.82 -87.41 -34.40
CA ASP A 91 -7.81 -86.83 -35.34
C ASP A 91 -7.98 -85.33 -35.07
N LYS A 92 -7.54 -84.51 -36.04
CA LYS A 92 -7.53 -83.07 -35.93
C LYS A 92 -8.87 -82.42 -35.74
N ASP A 93 -9.94 -82.98 -36.36
CA ASP A 93 -11.29 -82.44 -36.29
C ASP A 93 -11.94 -82.72 -34.92
N THR A 94 -11.72 -83.93 -34.40
CA THR A 94 -12.09 -84.28 -33.02
C THR A 94 -11.39 -83.40 -32.01
N ILE A 95 -10.08 -83.20 -32.15
CA ILE A 95 -9.27 -82.35 -31.28
C ILE A 95 -9.81 -80.91 -31.33
N ALA A 96 -10.04 -80.32 -32.52
CA ALA A 96 -10.53 -78.95 -32.65
C ALA A 96 -11.89 -78.77 -31.96
N SER A 97 -12.81 -79.72 -32.15
CA SER A 97 -14.14 -79.71 -31.51
C SER A 97 -14.04 -79.74 -29.98
N VAL A 98 -13.14 -80.59 -29.44
CA VAL A 98 -12.88 -80.67 -28.01
C VAL A 98 -12.21 -79.39 -27.46
N LEU A 99 -11.25 -78.83 -28.17
CA LEU A 99 -10.65 -77.55 -27.79
C LEU A 99 -11.69 -76.43 -27.75
N MET A 100 -12.59 -76.37 -28.75
CA MET A 100 -13.68 -75.39 -28.80
C MET A 100 -14.63 -75.52 -27.60
N ASN A 101 -15.08 -76.75 -27.33
CA ASN A 101 -16.01 -77.01 -26.21
C ASN A 101 -15.38 -76.71 -24.83
N HIS A 102 -14.12 -77.09 -24.64
CA HIS A 102 -13.43 -76.78 -23.41
C HIS A 102 -13.09 -75.30 -23.27
N GLY A 103 -12.72 -74.61 -24.34
CA GLY A 103 -12.50 -73.18 -24.37
C GLY A 103 -13.78 -72.43 -23.94
N ALA A 104 -14.91 -72.78 -24.51
CA ALA A 104 -16.20 -72.18 -24.15
C ALA A 104 -16.58 -72.38 -22.66
N ARG A 105 -16.20 -73.54 -22.06
CA ARG A 105 -16.49 -73.81 -20.62
C ARG A 105 -15.69 -72.97 -19.66
N ILE A 106 -14.54 -72.54 -20.07
CA ILE A 106 -13.65 -71.71 -19.25
C ILE A 106 -13.56 -70.26 -19.74
N ASN A 107 -14.41 -69.90 -20.74
CA ASN A 107 -14.40 -68.60 -21.39
C ASN A 107 -13.05 -68.19 -21.98
N ALA A 108 -12.28 -69.21 -22.48
CA ALA A 108 -11.03 -68.90 -23.15
C ALA A 108 -11.29 -68.47 -24.59
N ASP A 109 -10.66 -67.36 -25.00
CA ASP A 109 -10.75 -66.79 -26.35
C ASP A 109 -9.88 -67.56 -27.35
N LEU A 110 -8.86 -68.26 -26.87
CA LEU A 110 -7.94 -69.05 -27.70
C LEU A 110 -7.53 -70.33 -27.02
N MET A 111 -7.66 -71.44 -27.69
CA MET A 111 -7.05 -72.71 -27.31
C MET A 111 -6.27 -73.33 -28.45
N LEU A 112 -5.01 -73.64 -28.20
CA LEU A 112 -4.12 -74.27 -29.18
C LEU A 112 -3.54 -75.56 -28.57
N LEU A 113 -3.39 -76.60 -29.39
CA LEU A 113 -2.69 -77.82 -29.05
C LEU A 113 -1.43 -77.89 -29.89
N THR A 114 -0.27 -78.10 -29.22
CA THR A 114 1.03 -78.27 -29.88
C THR A 114 1.69 -79.57 -29.51
N ASP A 115 2.57 -80.06 -30.37
CA ASP A 115 3.45 -81.18 -30.07
C ASP A 115 4.55 -80.78 -29.03
N LEU A 116 5.39 -81.69 -28.67
CA LEU A 116 6.51 -81.46 -27.72
C LEU A 116 7.59 -80.50 -28.26
N SER A 117 7.60 -80.28 -29.59
CA SER A 117 8.49 -79.33 -30.23
C SER A 117 7.88 -77.93 -30.39
N GLY A 118 6.61 -77.74 -30.00
CA GLY A 118 5.87 -76.47 -30.14
C GLY A 118 5.18 -76.28 -31.51
N ARG A 119 5.14 -77.32 -32.39
CA ARG A 119 4.41 -77.25 -33.65
C ARG A 119 2.90 -77.42 -33.39
N LEU A 120 2.11 -76.61 -34.10
CA LEU A 120 0.63 -76.63 -33.97
C LEU A 120 0.06 -77.96 -34.48
N ILE A 121 -0.71 -78.64 -33.64
CA ILE A 121 -1.48 -79.83 -33.97
C ILE A 121 -2.90 -79.42 -34.40
N SER A 122 -3.58 -78.64 -33.54
CA SER A 122 -4.98 -78.21 -33.75
C SER A 122 -5.27 -76.91 -33.00
N SER A 123 -6.30 -76.17 -33.41
CA SER A 123 -6.73 -74.91 -32.82
C SER A 123 -8.26 -74.88 -32.63
N SER A 124 -8.71 -74.20 -31.59
CA SER A 124 -10.15 -73.86 -31.39
C SER A 124 -10.72 -72.89 -32.46
N HIS A 125 -9.84 -72.19 -33.19
CA HIS A 125 -10.20 -71.25 -34.23
C HIS A 125 -9.54 -71.64 -35.54
N SER A 126 -10.23 -71.31 -36.66
CA SER A 126 -9.72 -71.58 -38.01
C SER A 126 -8.62 -70.64 -38.49
N THR A 127 -8.05 -69.81 -37.58
CA THR A 127 -7.01 -68.82 -37.91
C THR A 127 -5.69 -69.53 -38.22
N ILE A 128 -5.00 -69.10 -39.29
CA ILE A 128 -3.66 -69.58 -39.68
C ILE A 128 -2.65 -68.80 -38.86
N TYR A 129 -2.05 -69.44 -37.87
CA TYR A 129 -0.98 -68.84 -37.06
C TYR A 129 0.37 -69.08 -37.73
N ASP A 130 1.28 -68.07 -37.58
CA ASP A 130 2.67 -68.28 -37.98
C ASP A 130 3.30 -69.36 -37.13
N GLU A 131 3.58 -70.54 -37.71
CA GLU A 131 4.12 -71.72 -37.00
C GLU A 131 5.50 -71.40 -36.39
N ALA A 132 6.31 -70.58 -37.04
CA ALA A 132 7.63 -70.20 -36.54
C ALA A 132 7.48 -69.36 -35.28
N LEU A 133 6.59 -68.36 -35.26
CA LEU A 133 6.28 -67.53 -34.13
C LEU A 133 5.71 -68.37 -32.97
N LEU A 134 4.74 -69.25 -33.26
CA LEU A 134 4.09 -70.10 -32.26
C LEU A 134 5.08 -71.05 -31.61
N SER A 135 5.93 -71.71 -32.39
CA SER A 135 6.97 -72.60 -31.90
C SER A 135 7.94 -71.88 -30.95
N TYR A 136 8.25 -70.63 -31.29
CA TYR A 136 9.13 -69.83 -30.46
C TYR A 136 8.44 -69.38 -29.14
N VAL A 137 7.18 -68.96 -29.21
CA VAL A 137 6.36 -68.61 -28.01
C VAL A 137 6.24 -69.82 -27.07
N VAL A 138 5.96 -71.02 -27.62
CA VAL A 138 5.91 -72.27 -26.83
C VAL A 138 7.23 -72.55 -26.14
N LYS A 139 8.33 -72.36 -26.87
CA LYS A 139 9.66 -72.60 -26.31
C LYS A 139 10.03 -71.64 -25.18
N ASP A 140 9.65 -70.37 -25.33
CA ASP A 140 9.84 -69.34 -24.30
C ASP A 140 8.98 -69.61 -23.07
N LEU A 141 7.70 -70.01 -23.24
CA LEU A 141 6.79 -70.42 -22.16
C LEU A 141 7.21 -71.71 -21.43
N LEU A 142 7.96 -72.58 -22.10
CA LEU A 142 8.50 -73.80 -21.49
C LEU A 142 9.61 -73.52 -20.46
N GLU A 143 10.26 -72.37 -20.52
CA GLU A 143 11.28 -71.95 -19.53
C GLU A 143 10.63 -71.65 -18.18
N LYS A 144 9.32 -71.23 -18.19
CA LYS A 144 8.55 -70.92 -16.99
C LYS A 144 7.14 -71.53 -17.06
N PRO A 145 7.00 -72.86 -17.01
CA PRO A 145 5.74 -73.52 -17.20
C PRO A 145 4.75 -73.13 -16.09
N GLY A 146 3.52 -72.87 -16.47
CA GLY A 146 2.43 -72.56 -15.52
C GLY A 146 2.39 -71.10 -15.10
N THR A 147 3.17 -70.20 -15.72
CA THR A 147 3.02 -68.75 -15.58
C THR A 147 2.31 -68.17 -16.82
N ALA A 148 1.49 -67.15 -16.61
CA ALA A 148 0.83 -66.47 -17.70
C ALA A 148 1.79 -65.41 -18.28
N HIS A 149 1.85 -65.33 -19.63
CA HIS A 149 2.62 -64.35 -20.35
C HIS A 149 1.74 -63.56 -21.30
N ILE A 150 1.95 -62.25 -21.40
CA ILE A 150 1.24 -61.43 -22.36
C ILE A 150 2.00 -61.50 -23.70
N VAL A 151 1.27 -61.96 -24.70
CA VAL A 151 1.81 -62.25 -26.05
C VAL A 151 0.92 -61.68 -27.12
N MET A 152 1.51 -61.17 -28.18
CA MET A 152 0.75 -60.75 -29.34
C MET A 152 0.80 -61.87 -30.42
N LEU A 153 -0.39 -62.38 -30.77
CA LEU A 153 -0.62 -63.30 -31.87
C LEU A 153 -1.65 -62.74 -32.85
N ASP A 154 -1.40 -62.82 -34.12
CA ASP A 154 -2.31 -62.35 -35.16
C ASP A 154 -2.89 -60.96 -34.92
N ASN A 155 -2.07 -60.03 -34.57
CA ASN A 155 -2.45 -58.63 -34.24
C ASN A 155 -3.42 -58.44 -33.04
N ARG A 156 -3.56 -59.49 -32.22
CA ARG A 156 -4.34 -59.46 -30.97
C ARG A 156 -3.45 -59.76 -29.79
N VAL A 157 -3.74 -59.18 -28.67
CA VAL A 157 -2.95 -59.38 -27.43
C VAL A 157 -3.67 -60.36 -26.54
N TYR A 158 -2.94 -61.41 -26.15
CA TYR A 158 -3.47 -62.49 -25.31
C TYR A 158 -2.64 -62.62 -24.06
N GLU A 159 -3.31 -62.93 -22.96
CA GLU A 159 -2.70 -63.53 -21.75
C GLU A 159 -2.69 -65.05 -21.98
N LEU A 160 -1.50 -65.63 -22.24
CA LEU A 160 -1.31 -67.07 -22.57
C LEU A 160 -0.70 -67.85 -21.44
N ILE A 161 -1.24 -69.03 -21.22
CA ILE A 161 -0.62 -70.00 -20.31
C ILE A 161 -0.36 -71.33 -21.08
N LEU A 162 0.80 -71.91 -20.81
CA LEU A 162 1.19 -73.20 -21.36
C LEU A 162 1.05 -74.29 -20.28
N LEU A 163 0.34 -75.37 -20.61
CA LEU A 163 0.11 -76.48 -19.70
C LEU A 163 0.44 -77.82 -20.39
N PRO A 164 1.12 -78.71 -19.70
CA PRO A 164 1.36 -80.05 -20.22
C PRO A 164 0.13 -80.96 -20.16
N ILE A 165 -0.13 -81.73 -21.21
CA ILE A 165 -1.10 -82.81 -21.19
C ILE A 165 -0.35 -84.12 -20.89
N MET A 166 -0.70 -84.76 -19.76
CA MET A 166 -0.03 -85.94 -19.25
C MET A 166 -0.82 -87.23 -19.44
N ALA A 167 -0.18 -88.29 -20.06
CA ALA A 167 -0.78 -89.61 -20.20
C ALA A 167 0.30 -90.71 -20.36
N PRO A 168 0.88 -91.33 -19.36
CA PRO A 168 1.38 -90.87 -18.05
C PRO A 168 2.58 -89.90 -18.18
N ARG A 169 3.14 -89.71 -19.35
CA ARG A 169 4.17 -88.73 -19.69
C ARG A 169 3.54 -87.59 -20.45
N THR A 170 4.23 -86.45 -20.51
CA THR A 170 3.79 -85.34 -21.36
C THR A 170 3.71 -85.80 -22.80
N ILE A 171 2.50 -85.71 -23.41
CA ILE A 171 2.25 -86.11 -24.79
C ILE A 171 2.07 -84.92 -25.71
N ALA A 172 1.65 -83.77 -25.18
CA ALA A 172 1.44 -82.53 -25.91
C ALA A 172 1.39 -81.35 -24.93
N TYR A 173 1.41 -80.13 -25.46
CA TYR A 173 1.17 -78.92 -24.70
C TYR A 173 -0.12 -78.24 -25.19
N THR A 174 -0.94 -77.70 -24.28
CA THR A 174 -2.05 -76.85 -24.62
C THR A 174 -1.75 -75.42 -24.20
N LEU A 175 -1.97 -74.47 -25.09
CA LEU A 175 -1.96 -73.05 -24.78
C LEU A 175 -3.41 -72.60 -24.61
N VAL A 176 -3.66 -71.94 -23.51
CA VAL A 176 -4.95 -71.32 -23.20
C VAL A 176 -4.74 -69.83 -23.15
N GLY A 177 -5.54 -69.07 -23.87
CA GLY A 177 -5.40 -67.62 -24.01
C GLY A 177 -6.69 -66.87 -23.78
N PHE A 178 -6.56 -65.73 -23.13
CA PHE A 178 -7.62 -64.74 -22.93
C PHE A 178 -7.21 -63.47 -23.62
N GLU A 179 -8.09 -62.88 -24.44
CA GLU A 179 -7.82 -61.67 -25.21
C GLU A 179 -7.91 -60.45 -24.30
N LEU A 180 -6.86 -59.68 -24.27
CA LEU A 180 -6.85 -58.33 -23.67
C LEU A 180 -7.42 -57.33 -24.69
N ASN A 181 -8.74 -57.41 -24.86
CA ASN A 181 -9.48 -56.57 -25.79
C ASN A 181 -9.91 -55.20 -25.16
N GLN A 182 -10.56 -54.34 -25.94
CA GLN A 182 -11.03 -53.03 -25.50
C GLN A 182 -11.97 -53.12 -24.28
N THR A 183 -12.81 -54.12 -24.18
CA THR A 183 -13.72 -54.30 -23.04
C THR A 183 -12.94 -54.58 -21.74
N THR A 184 -11.97 -55.48 -21.79
CA THR A 184 -11.06 -55.78 -20.66
C THR A 184 -10.26 -54.56 -20.23
N LEU A 185 -9.76 -53.77 -21.21
CA LEU A 185 -9.04 -52.53 -20.89
C LEU A 185 -9.98 -51.52 -20.22
N ASN A 186 -11.23 -51.39 -20.65
CA ASN A 186 -12.18 -50.46 -20.03
C ASN A 186 -12.53 -50.89 -18.58
N GLU A 187 -12.65 -52.18 -18.31
CA GLU A 187 -12.82 -52.70 -16.93
C GLU A 187 -11.59 -52.37 -16.08
N LEU A 188 -10.39 -52.58 -16.61
CA LEU A 188 -9.14 -52.22 -15.94
C LEU A 188 -9.02 -50.70 -15.70
N LYS A 189 -9.46 -49.86 -16.64
CA LYS A 189 -9.56 -48.41 -16.46
C LYS A 189 -10.47 -48.06 -15.28
N GLN A 190 -11.64 -48.71 -15.19
CA GLN A 190 -12.57 -48.46 -14.06
C GLN A 190 -11.96 -48.86 -12.71
N LEU A 191 -11.20 -49.96 -12.67
CA LEU A 191 -10.53 -50.43 -11.46
C LEU A 191 -9.34 -49.58 -11.03
N THR A 192 -8.54 -49.17 -11.99
CA THR A 192 -7.30 -48.42 -11.74
C THR A 192 -7.48 -46.91 -11.67
N GLY A 193 -8.54 -46.38 -12.30
CA GLY A 193 -8.78 -44.94 -12.47
C GLY A 193 -7.82 -44.26 -13.44
N LEU A 194 -7.00 -45.04 -14.16
CA LEU A 194 -6.07 -44.55 -15.17
C LEU A 194 -6.38 -45.11 -16.54
N ASP A 195 -6.02 -44.36 -17.57
CA ASP A 195 -6.08 -44.86 -18.93
C ASP A 195 -4.98 -45.88 -19.17
N ILE A 196 -5.33 -46.93 -19.93
CA ILE A 196 -4.45 -48.07 -20.18
C ILE A 196 -4.25 -48.19 -21.68
N THR A 197 -3.00 -48.25 -22.09
CA THR A 197 -2.63 -48.45 -23.50
C THR A 197 -1.68 -49.66 -23.60
N LEU A 198 -2.01 -50.59 -24.45
CA LEU A 198 -1.11 -51.71 -24.80
C LEU A 198 -0.24 -51.29 -25.97
N LEU A 199 1.06 -51.39 -25.78
CA LEU A 199 2.08 -51.03 -26.78
C LEU A 199 2.83 -52.23 -27.28
N LYS A 200 3.03 -52.28 -28.59
CA LYS A 200 3.98 -53.16 -29.26
C LYS A 200 5.07 -52.34 -29.90
N HIS A 201 6.31 -52.47 -29.44
CA HIS A 201 7.45 -51.67 -29.95
C HIS A 201 7.11 -50.16 -29.97
N SER A 202 6.50 -49.66 -28.89
CA SER A 202 6.05 -48.27 -28.73
C SER A 202 4.88 -47.83 -29.66
N VAL A 203 4.25 -48.75 -30.38
CA VAL A 203 3.06 -48.49 -31.20
C VAL A 203 1.83 -48.96 -30.41
N PRO A 204 0.78 -48.11 -30.25
CA PRO A 204 -0.43 -48.49 -29.54
C PRO A 204 -1.23 -49.51 -30.33
N VAL A 205 -1.62 -50.62 -29.66
CA VAL A 205 -2.48 -51.67 -30.25
C VAL A 205 -3.93 -51.49 -29.77
N TYR A 206 -4.09 -51.33 -28.46
CA TYR A 206 -5.37 -51.02 -27.83
C TYR A 206 -5.16 -49.89 -26.82
N SER A 207 -6.15 -48.99 -26.68
CA SER A 207 -6.08 -47.88 -25.73
C SER A 207 -7.47 -47.51 -25.23
N THR A 208 -7.54 -47.11 -23.97
CA THR A 208 -8.75 -46.52 -23.39
C THR A 208 -8.78 -44.98 -23.51
N LEU A 209 -7.73 -44.35 -24.06
CA LEU A 209 -7.70 -42.93 -24.37
C LEU A 209 -8.66 -42.60 -25.50
N GLU A 210 -9.51 -41.58 -25.32
CA GLU A 210 -10.51 -41.16 -26.32
C GLU A 210 -9.87 -40.63 -27.61
N ASN A 211 -8.69 -40.02 -27.52
CA ASN A 211 -7.92 -39.54 -28.65
C ASN A 211 -6.48 -40.00 -28.49
N ILE A 212 -6.06 -40.98 -29.28
CA ILE A 212 -4.66 -41.39 -29.34
C ILE A 212 -3.95 -40.35 -30.21
N PRO A 213 -2.96 -39.58 -29.67
CA PRO A 213 -2.14 -38.69 -30.49
C PRO A 213 -1.48 -39.49 -31.62
N ASN A 214 -1.21 -38.84 -32.77
CA ASN A 214 -0.45 -39.50 -33.83
C ASN A 214 0.83 -40.14 -33.31
N ASP A 215 1.25 -41.27 -33.85
CA ASP A 215 2.34 -42.09 -33.36
C ASP A 215 3.60 -41.29 -32.93
N ALA A 216 4.00 -40.28 -33.70
CA ALA A 216 5.15 -39.43 -33.41
C ALA A 216 4.95 -38.51 -32.20
N GLU A 217 3.73 -38.02 -32.01
CA GLU A 217 3.36 -37.15 -30.88
C GLU A 217 3.15 -37.97 -29.60
N PHE A 218 2.62 -39.17 -29.72
CA PHE A 218 2.47 -40.13 -28.62
C PHE A 218 3.83 -40.56 -28.06
N ILE A 219 4.79 -40.89 -28.91
CA ILE A 219 6.16 -41.22 -28.51
C ILE A 219 6.83 -40.02 -27.82
N LYS A 220 6.62 -38.82 -28.34
CA LYS A 220 7.16 -37.59 -27.73
C LYS A 220 6.52 -37.34 -26.35
N THR A 221 5.26 -37.60 -26.20
CA THR A 221 4.51 -37.47 -24.93
C THR A 221 4.95 -38.49 -23.89
N ILE A 222 5.27 -39.74 -24.32
CA ILE A 222 5.85 -40.78 -23.46
C ILE A 222 7.21 -40.33 -22.92
N ASN A 223 8.06 -39.75 -23.78
CA ASN A 223 9.43 -39.35 -23.42
C ASN A 223 9.48 -38.01 -22.63
N SER A 224 8.47 -37.18 -22.70
CA SER A 224 8.41 -35.89 -21.99
C SER A 224 7.93 -35.98 -20.53
N ALA A 225 7.58 -37.16 -20.05
CA ALA A 225 6.95 -37.37 -18.75
C ALA A 225 7.81 -37.05 -17.51
N HIS A 226 9.02 -36.54 -17.69
CA HIS A 226 9.95 -36.20 -16.61
C HIS A 226 10.33 -34.73 -16.54
N THR A 227 9.50 -33.79 -17.04
CA THR A 227 9.82 -32.37 -16.95
C THR A 227 9.56 -31.84 -15.54
N GLU A 228 10.62 -31.33 -14.91
CA GLU A 228 10.55 -30.63 -13.63
C GLU A 228 9.64 -29.37 -13.68
N TRP A 229 9.33 -28.88 -14.89
CA TRP A 229 8.54 -27.69 -15.17
C TRP A 229 7.10 -27.98 -15.64
N PHE A 230 6.46 -28.88 -14.92
CA PHE A 230 5.08 -29.35 -15.13
C PHE A 230 4.06 -28.24 -15.50
N TRP A 231 4.19 -27.06 -14.89
CA TRP A 231 3.24 -25.95 -15.09
C TRP A 231 3.53 -25.09 -16.33
N MET A 232 4.75 -25.09 -16.84
CA MET A 232 5.09 -24.32 -18.05
C MET A 232 4.68 -25.05 -19.34
N GLU A 233 4.80 -26.38 -19.35
CA GLU A 233 4.49 -27.20 -20.53
C GLU A 233 3.10 -27.76 -20.53
N ARG A 234 2.41 -27.81 -19.37
CA ARG A 234 1.05 -28.35 -19.17
C ARG A 234 0.81 -29.64 -19.96
N PRO A 235 1.58 -30.71 -19.73
CA PRO A 235 1.38 -31.98 -20.42
C PRO A 235 -0.03 -32.51 -20.14
N THR A 236 -0.67 -33.09 -21.15
CA THR A 236 -2.05 -33.59 -21.03
C THR A 236 -2.10 -34.85 -20.19
N PHE A 237 -1.05 -35.66 -20.23
CA PHE A 237 -0.94 -36.95 -19.54
C PHE A 237 0.42 -37.11 -18.89
N ILE A 238 0.45 -37.83 -17.77
CA ILE A 238 1.69 -38.42 -17.21
C ILE A 238 1.59 -39.92 -17.38
N ASN A 239 2.63 -40.51 -17.93
CA ASN A 239 2.70 -41.92 -18.26
C ASN A 239 3.61 -42.67 -17.31
N SER A 240 3.26 -43.91 -17.02
CA SER A 240 4.11 -44.86 -16.28
C SER A 240 4.09 -46.18 -17.03
N ASP A 241 5.27 -46.67 -17.36
CA ASP A 241 5.44 -47.96 -18.03
C ASP A 241 5.33 -49.10 -17.02
N PHE A 242 4.45 -50.03 -17.31
CA PHE A 242 4.35 -51.29 -16.61
C PHE A 242 4.75 -52.42 -17.53
N MET A 243 5.82 -53.11 -17.20
CA MET A 243 6.27 -54.28 -17.96
C MET A 243 5.74 -55.55 -17.29
N PRO A 244 4.70 -56.22 -17.86
CA PRO A 244 4.28 -57.53 -17.42
C PRO A 244 5.29 -58.59 -17.86
N ALA A 245 5.10 -59.84 -17.43
CA ALA A 245 5.81 -60.97 -17.99
C ALA A 245 5.44 -61.11 -19.49
N THR A 246 6.37 -60.88 -20.39
CA THR A 246 6.14 -60.97 -21.83
C THR A 246 7.16 -61.95 -22.44
N THR A 247 6.87 -62.42 -23.65
CA THR A 247 7.84 -63.20 -24.41
C THR A 247 8.91 -62.27 -25.01
N SER A 248 10.11 -62.82 -25.21
CA SER A 248 11.28 -62.06 -25.70
C SER A 248 11.13 -61.57 -27.15
N ILE A 249 10.22 -62.15 -27.94
CA ILE A 249 10.10 -61.82 -29.37
C ILE A 249 9.09 -60.71 -29.67
N ASN A 250 7.98 -60.72 -28.98
CA ASN A 250 6.93 -59.71 -29.14
C ASN A 250 6.61 -59.08 -27.81
N PRO A 251 7.53 -58.29 -27.25
CA PRO A 251 7.28 -57.66 -25.94
C PRO A 251 6.11 -56.69 -26.04
N VAL A 252 5.13 -56.86 -25.16
CA VAL A 252 4.01 -55.95 -25.00
C VAL A 252 4.25 -55.21 -23.72
N SER A 253 4.25 -53.89 -23.76
CA SER A 253 4.28 -53.04 -22.57
C SER A 253 2.89 -52.43 -22.32
N ILE A 254 2.57 -52.22 -21.08
CA ILE A 254 1.35 -51.58 -20.64
C ILE A 254 1.69 -50.18 -20.17
N LEU A 255 1.13 -49.20 -20.81
CA LEU A 255 1.28 -47.80 -20.42
C LEU A 255 0.07 -47.36 -19.61
N LEU A 256 0.33 -46.90 -18.39
CA LEU A 256 -0.67 -46.27 -17.52
C LEU A 256 -0.59 -44.75 -17.69
N SER A 257 -1.67 -44.13 -18.11
CA SER A 257 -1.73 -42.69 -18.39
C SER A 257 -2.69 -41.99 -17.43
N ALA A 258 -2.20 -40.98 -16.69
CA ALA A 258 -3.02 -40.12 -15.86
C ALA A 258 -3.41 -38.85 -16.62
N ASP A 259 -4.71 -38.59 -16.78
CA ASP A 259 -5.21 -37.33 -17.38
C ASP A 259 -5.04 -36.20 -16.38
N LEU A 260 -4.31 -35.16 -16.77
CA LEU A 260 -4.03 -34.00 -15.95
C LEU A 260 -4.98 -32.81 -16.16
N ARG A 261 -5.84 -32.89 -17.17
CA ARG A 261 -6.81 -31.81 -17.48
C ARG A 261 -7.69 -31.43 -16.30
N PRO A 262 -8.24 -32.35 -15.51
CA PRO A 262 -9.07 -32.02 -14.35
C PRO A 262 -8.27 -31.28 -13.25
N ILE A 263 -6.97 -31.62 -13.11
CA ILE A 263 -6.08 -30.99 -12.13
C ILE A 263 -5.81 -29.53 -12.53
N TYR A 264 -5.57 -29.28 -13.81
CA TYR A 264 -5.38 -27.90 -14.32
C TYR A 264 -6.64 -27.07 -14.18
N GLN A 265 -7.82 -27.61 -14.51
CA GLN A 265 -9.10 -26.92 -14.33
C GLN A 265 -9.34 -26.53 -12.88
N GLN A 266 -9.08 -27.44 -11.94
CA GLN A 266 -9.23 -27.16 -10.53
C GLN A 266 -8.26 -26.07 -10.05
N TYR A 267 -7.03 -26.06 -10.56
CA TYR A 267 -6.05 -25.02 -10.26
C TYR A 267 -6.45 -23.67 -10.86
N ASP A 268 -6.89 -23.64 -12.11
CA ASP A 268 -7.31 -22.43 -12.80
C ASP A 268 -8.54 -21.81 -12.09
N ASP A 269 -9.50 -22.61 -11.67
CA ASP A 269 -10.66 -22.19 -10.88
C ASP A 269 -10.24 -21.58 -9.53
N MET A 270 -9.29 -22.24 -8.84
CA MET A 270 -8.75 -21.73 -7.58
C MET A 270 -8.00 -20.42 -7.79
N SER A 271 -7.18 -20.34 -8.82
CA SER A 271 -6.43 -19.12 -9.17
C SER A 271 -7.36 -17.97 -9.53
N ALA A 272 -8.43 -18.23 -10.27
CA ALA A 272 -9.43 -17.22 -10.62
C ALA A 272 -10.12 -16.65 -9.36
N ARG A 273 -10.46 -17.51 -8.39
CA ARG A 273 -11.03 -17.06 -7.09
C ARG A 273 -10.04 -16.22 -6.30
N ILE A 274 -8.77 -16.60 -6.26
CA ILE A 274 -7.70 -15.82 -5.59
C ILE A 274 -7.56 -14.45 -6.26
N ILE A 275 -7.53 -14.39 -7.60
CA ILE A 275 -7.44 -13.12 -8.34
C ILE A 275 -8.65 -12.23 -8.04
N LEU A 276 -9.87 -12.79 -7.97
CA LEU A 276 -11.06 -12.03 -7.60
C LEU A 276 -10.95 -11.43 -6.19
N ILE A 277 -10.51 -12.22 -5.21
CA ILE A 277 -10.29 -11.75 -3.84
C ILE A 277 -9.26 -10.61 -3.81
N VAL A 278 -8.16 -10.77 -4.56
CA VAL A 278 -7.11 -9.73 -4.68
C VAL A 278 -7.67 -8.44 -5.24
N LEU A 279 -8.49 -8.51 -6.29
CA LEU A 279 -9.14 -7.32 -6.87
C LEU A 279 -10.05 -6.62 -5.86
N LEU A 280 -10.81 -7.38 -5.07
CA LEU A 280 -11.67 -6.83 -4.01
C LEU A 280 -10.83 -6.17 -2.89
N VAL A 281 -9.74 -6.80 -2.46
CA VAL A 281 -8.83 -6.24 -1.44
C VAL A 281 -8.15 -4.98 -1.98
N MET A 282 -7.74 -4.98 -3.25
CA MET A 282 -7.14 -3.81 -3.90
C MET A 282 -8.13 -2.63 -3.97
N LEU A 283 -9.38 -2.90 -4.34
CA LEU A 283 -10.44 -1.89 -4.34
C LEU A 283 -10.69 -1.34 -2.93
N GLY A 284 -10.79 -2.24 -1.94
CA GLY A 284 -10.92 -1.87 -0.53
C GLY A 284 -9.75 -1.01 -0.03
N SER A 285 -8.52 -1.36 -0.39
CA SER A 285 -7.31 -0.60 -0.06
C SER A 285 -7.32 0.81 -0.66
N ILE A 286 -7.80 0.98 -1.89
CA ILE A 286 -7.95 2.29 -2.52
C ILE A 286 -8.99 3.14 -1.77
N ILE A 287 -10.13 2.55 -1.39
CA ILE A 287 -11.18 3.24 -0.62
C ILE A 287 -10.63 3.70 0.73
N VAL A 288 -10.00 2.79 1.50
CA VAL A 288 -9.41 3.10 2.81
C VAL A 288 -8.33 4.17 2.69
N SER A 289 -7.43 4.06 1.70
CA SER A 289 -6.39 5.07 1.45
C SER A 289 -6.99 6.44 1.13
N THR A 290 -8.09 6.49 0.40
CA THR A 290 -8.79 7.74 0.08
C THR A 290 -9.41 8.37 1.34
N ILE A 291 -10.03 7.55 2.19
CA ILE A 291 -10.59 8.00 3.48
C ILE A 291 -9.47 8.57 4.36
N ILE A 292 -8.36 7.84 4.53
CA ILE A 292 -7.20 8.30 5.31
C ILE A 292 -6.64 9.62 4.73
N ALA A 293 -6.57 9.75 3.41
CA ALA A 293 -6.10 10.98 2.78
C ALA A 293 -7.00 12.17 3.10
N HIS A 294 -8.32 11.99 3.11
CA HIS A 294 -9.27 13.07 3.42
C HIS A 294 -9.33 13.41 4.91
N THR A 295 -9.28 12.41 5.80
CA THR A 295 -9.46 12.62 7.24
C THR A 295 -8.18 13.01 7.97
N LEU A 296 -7.01 12.60 7.48
CA LEU A 296 -5.72 12.88 8.12
C LEU A 296 -4.82 13.80 7.28
N THR A 297 -4.53 13.43 6.04
CA THR A 297 -3.48 14.09 5.26
C THR A 297 -3.88 15.49 4.81
N THR A 298 -5.11 15.68 4.35
CA THR A 298 -5.58 16.98 3.84
C THR A 298 -5.72 18.02 4.94
N PRO A 299 -6.34 17.71 6.11
CA PRO A 299 -6.41 18.66 7.22
C PRO A 299 -5.02 19.02 7.77
N LEU A 300 -4.13 18.03 7.90
CA LEU A 300 -2.77 18.28 8.38
C LEU A 300 -1.99 19.24 7.47
N ALA A 301 -2.10 19.04 6.15
CA ALA A 301 -1.45 19.93 5.17
C ALA A 301 -1.99 21.37 5.26
N LYS A 302 -3.29 21.54 5.53
CA LYS A 302 -3.89 22.86 5.78
C LYS A 302 -3.32 23.51 7.04
N LEU A 303 -3.21 22.76 8.15
CA LEU A 303 -2.64 23.27 9.40
C LEU A 303 -1.18 23.70 9.24
N VAL A 304 -0.38 22.93 8.48
CA VAL A 304 0.99 23.34 8.13
C VAL A 304 0.99 24.66 7.32
N GLY A 305 0.05 24.81 6.37
CA GLY A 305 -0.14 26.04 5.62
C GLY A 305 -0.46 27.24 6.53
N ILE A 306 -1.38 27.06 7.48
CA ILE A 306 -1.76 28.08 8.47
C ILE A 306 -0.56 28.44 9.37
N ALA A 307 0.16 27.44 9.88
CA ALA A 307 1.37 27.68 10.70
C ALA A 307 2.42 28.50 9.93
N ASN A 308 2.62 28.22 8.63
CA ASN A 308 3.52 29.02 7.78
C ASN A 308 3.03 30.45 7.56
N GLN A 309 1.70 30.68 7.51
CA GLN A 309 1.15 32.04 7.45
C GLN A 309 1.37 32.78 8.77
N PHE A 310 1.17 32.13 9.90
CA PHE A 310 1.45 32.68 11.24
C PHE A 310 2.92 33.05 11.39
N ALA A 311 3.84 32.21 10.91
CA ALA A 311 5.28 32.51 10.89
C ALA A 311 5.64 33.76 10.04
N LYS A 312 4.79 34.14 9.10
CA LYS A 312 4.94 35.36 8.28
C LYS A 312 4.18 36.55 8.86
N GLY A 313 3.61 36.43 10.07
CA GLY A 313 2.84 37.50 10.71
C GLY A 313 1.38 37.62 10.26
N ASN A 314 0.89 36.69 9.43
CA ASN A 314 -0.50 36.72 8.97
C ASN A 314 -1.36 35.82 9.86
N TYR A 315 -1.79 36.33 11.01
CA TYR A 315 -2.60 35.59 12.01
C TYR A 315 -4.08 35.48 11.64
N ASP A 316 -4.55 36.27 10.66
CA ASP A 316 -5.94 36.24 10.19
C ASP A 316 -6.21 35.16 9.14
N ALA A 317 -5.19 34.42 8.72
CA ALA A 317 -5.27 33.34 7.73
C ALA A 317 -5.89 32.04 8.26
N TRP A 318 -6.61 32.11 9.38
CA TRP A 318 -7.26 30.92 9.96
C TRP A 318 -8.35 30.36 9.03
N GLN A 319 -8.31 29.05 8.81
CA GLN A 319 -9.34 28.29 8.11
C GLN A 319 -9.64 27.02 8.88
N GLU A 320 -10.91 26.69 9.02
CA GLU A 320 -11.32 25.43 9.64
C GLU A 320 -10.74 24.24 8.86
N PRO A 321 -10.16 23.24 9.55
CA PRO A 321 -9.54 22.09 8.88
C PRO A 321 -10.54 21.18 8.15
N GLY A 322 -11.85 21.35 8.37
CA GLY A 322 -12.91 20.54 7.79
C GLY A 322 -13.12 19.22 8.55
N GLN A 323 -13.51 18.16 7.84
CA GLN A 323 -13.65 16.83 8.45
C GLN A 323 -12.25 16.29 8.81
N ALA A 324 -11.99 16.15 10.11
CA ALA A 324 -10.73 15.69 10.65
C ALA A 324 -10.95 14.81 11.89
N SER A 325 -9.98 14.00 12.26
CA SER A 325 -10.00 13.23 13.51
C SER A 325 -10.01 14.16 14.73
N SER A 326 -10.33 13.60 15.91
CA SER A 326 -10.33 14.34 17.18
C SER A 326 -8.98 15.00 17.44
N GLU A 327 -7.88 14.24 17.25
CA GLU A 327 -6.52 14.68 17.51
C GLU A 327 -6.11 15.87 16.61
N ILE A 328 -6.54 15.85 15.35
CA ILE A 328 -6.28 16.96 14.42
C ILE A 328 -7.13 18.18 14.78
N ARG A 329 -8.35 18.00 15.27
CA ARG A 329 -9.18 19.11 15.78
C ARG A 329 -8.58 19.74 17.02
N ASP A 330 -8.05 18.92 17.95
CA ASP A 330 -7.37 19.40 19.14
C ASP A 330 -6.09 20.17 18.79
N LEU A 331 -5.31 19.67 17.84
CA LEU A 331 -4.14 20.37 17.29
C LEU A 331 -4.54 21.69 16.62
N ALA A 332 -5.63 21.70 15.87
CA ALA A 332 -6.16 22.91 15.24
C ALA A 332 -6.57 23.96 16.28
N ALA A 333 -7.26 23.53 17.36
CA ALA A 333 -7.64 24.40 18.45
C ALA A 333 -6.42 25.01 19.16
N ALA A 334 -5.42 24.19 19.47
CA ALA A 334 -4.16 24.65 20.07
C ALA A 334 -3.42 25.67 19.18
N LEU A 335 -3.34 25.40 17.87
CA LEU A 335 -2.72 26.30 16.91
C LEU A 335 -3.46 27.64 16.80
N ARG A 336 -4.80 27.61 16.81
CA ARG A 336 -5.64 28.81 16.82
C ARG A 336 -5.39 29.65 18.06
N THR A 337 -5.40 29.03 19.25
CA THR A 337 -5.11 29.71 20.52
C THR A 337 -3.73 30.35 20.47
N MET A 338 -2.70 29.62 20.04
CA MET A 338 -1.35 30.15 19.89
C MET A 338 -1.31 31.37 18.95
N GLY A 339 -1.98 31.29 17.80
CA GLY A 339 -2.04 32.39 16.83
C GLY A 339 -2.69 33.64 17.42
N THR A 340 -3.79 33.49 18.16
CA THR A 340 -4.46 34.63 18.84
C THR A 340 -3.61 35.25 19.92
N GLU A 341 -2.94 34.42 20.74
CA GLU A 341 -2.04 34.92 21.78
C GLU A 341 -0.84 35.68 21.22
N VAL A 342 -0.20 35.14 20.17
CA VAL A 342 0.94 35.81 19.54
C VAL A 342 0.51 37.14 18.92
N LYS A 343 -0.64 37.16 18.19
CA LYS A 343 -1.20 38.39 17.66
C LYS A 343 -1.44 39.44 18.74
N GLN A 344 -2.03 39.03 19.85
CA GLN A 344 -2.30 39.91 20.97
C GLN A 344 -1.00 40.44 21.60
N ARG A 345 0.00 39.60 21.81
CA ARG A 345 1.30 40.01 22.30
C ARG A 345 1.99 41.01 21.36
N GLU A 346 1.97 40.73 20.06
CA GLU A 346 2.55 41.62 19.05
C GLU A 346 1.86 43.00 19.05
N GLN A 347 0.53 43.04 19.19
CA GLN A 347 -0.22 44.28 19.32
C GLN A 347 0.21 45.05 20.57
N VAL A 348 0.33 44.37 21.72
CA VAL A 348 0.79 44.99 22.96
C VAL A 348 2.21 45.53 22.84
N VAL A 349 3.13 44.74 22.29
CA VAL A 349 4.51 45.18 22.07
C VAL A 349 4.58 46.36 21.10
N THR A 350 3.82 46.34 20.02
CA THR A 350 3.76 47.44 19.05
C THR A 350 3.19 48.70 19.68
N TRP A 351 2.16 48.54 20.53
CA TRP A 351 1.59 49.67 21.26
C TRP A 351 2.60 50.25 22.26
N GLN A 352 3.25 49.43 23.08
CA GLN A 352 4.29 49.85 24.03
C GLN A 352 5.50 50.52 23.35
N ALA A 353 5.88 50.03 22.19
CA ALA A 353 6.95 50.64 21.38
C ALA A 353 6.61 52.06 20.93
N ARG A 354 5.33 52.43 20.81
CA ARG A 354 4.85 53.69 20.26
C ARG A 354 4.35 54.67 21.29
N HIS A 355 3.97 54.17 22.49
CA HIS A 355 3.28 54.98 23.49
C HIS A 355 4.09 54.99 24.81
N ASP A 356 3.90 56.03 25.61
CA ASP A 356 4.39 56.09 26.98
C ASP A 356 3.53 55.20 27.87
N ALA A 357 4.16 54.29 28.63
CA ALA A 357 3.44 53.27 29.39
C ALA A 357 2.57 53.84 30.52
N LEU A 358 2.92 55.00 31.08
CA LEU A 358 2.16 55.64 32.15
C LEU A 358 0.98 56.43 31.63
N THR A 359 1.18 57.22 30.60
CA THR A 359 0.20 58.23 30.17
C THR A 359 -0.61 57.82 28.93
N GLY A 360 -0.18 56.77 28.19
CA GLY A 360 -0.80 56.32 26.97
C GLY A 360 -0.65 57.29 25.76
N LEU A 361 0.05 58.39 25.93
CA LEU A 361 0.38 59.32 24.84
C LEU A 361 1.51 58.72 23.97
N PHE A 362 1.73 59.31 22.78
CA PHE A 362 2.92 58.90 22.01
C PHE A 362 4.19 59.13 22.87
N ASN A 363 5.14 58.18 22.73
CA ASN A 363 6.44 58.36 23.38
C ASN A 363 7.36 59.21 22.50
N ILE A 364 8.51 59.64 23.07
CA ILE A 364 9.53 60.48 22.40
C ILE A 364 10.00 59.87 21.04
N HIS A 365 10.14 58.54 20.97
CA HIS A 365 10.60 57.88 19.73
C HIS A 365 9.57 58.01 18.60
N THR A 366 8.30 57.79 18.95
CA THR A 366 7.21 57.90 17.96
C THR A 366 7.04 59.32 17.49
N ILE A 367 6.95 60.32 18.40
CA ILE A 367 6.74 61.70 17.98
C ILE A 367 7.94 62.24 17.20
N ARG A 368 9.17 61.88 17.54
CA ARG A 368 10.39 62.26 16.79
C ARG A 368 10.37 61.75 15.36
N SER A 369 9.89 60.52 15.15
CA SER A 369 9.82 59.89 13.84
C SER A 369 8.63 60.38 13.00
N THR A 370 7.54 60.78 13.63
CA THR A 370 6.29 61.10 12.94
C THR A 370 5.99 62.61 12.85
N LEU A 371 6.68 63.42 13.69
CA LEU A 371 6.35 64.87 13.81
C LEU A 371 6.40 65.61 12.47
N THR A 372 7.43 65.41 11.65
CA THR A 372 7.54 66.06 10.32
C THR A 372 6.34 65.72 9.44
N ALA A 373 5.96 64.43 9.35
CA ALA A 373 4.79 63.99 8.59
C ALA A 373 3.48 64.54 9.18
N THR A 374 3.37 64.63 10.51
CA THR A 374 2.20 65.18 11.20
C THR A 374 2.05 66.68 10.89
N MET A 375 3.14 67.47 10.99
CA MET A 375 3.14 68.90 10.67
C MET A 375 2.80 69.15 9.18
N GLN A 376 3.37 68.34 8.29
CA GLN A 376 3.05 68.41 6.86
C GLN A 376 1.58 68.07 6.59
N LYS A 377 1.02 67.05 7.27
CA LYS A 377 -0.40 66.68 7.18
C LYS A 377 -1.30 67.80 7.67
N TYR A 378 -0.93 68.47 8.75
CA TYR A 378 -1.74 69.55 9.34
C TYR A 378 -1.62 70.87 8.58
N GLY A 379 -0.56 71.07 7.84
CA GLY A 379 -0.26 72.28 7.11
C GLY A 379 0.23 73.39 8.04
N GLN A 380 -0.68 74.30 8.47
CA GLN A 380 -0.35 75.25 9.55
C GLN A 380 -0.67 74.64 10.91
N CYS A 381 0.33 74.58 11.79
CA CYS A 381 0.12 74.06 13.14
C CYS A 381 1.02 74.76 14.18
N VAL A 382 0.62 74.68 15.41
CA VAL A 382 1.42 75.09 16.56
C VAL A 382 1.95 73.84 17.26
N VAL A 383 3.25 73.86 17.57
CA VAL A 383 3.94 72.84 18.37
C VAL A 383 4.20 73.44 19.72
N VAL A 384 3.67 72.81 20.75
CA VAL A 384 3.71 73.32 22.13
C VAL A 384 4.41 72.32 23.03
N ALA A 385 5.52 72.70 23.64
CA ALA A 385 6.12 71.93 24.73
C ALA A 385 5.69 72.51 26.08
N THR A 386 5.08 71.69 26.93
CA THR A 386 4.58 72.09 28.25
C THR A 386 5.36 71.37 29.36
N TYR A 387 5.77 72.14 30.38
CA TYR A 387 6.45 71.66 31.58
C TYR A 387 5.60 71.94 32.81
N ILE A 388 5.50 71.00 33.71
CA ILE A 388 4.75 71.18 34.98
C ILE A 388 5.67 71.89 35.94
N GLN A 389 5.30 73.10 36.36
CA GLN A 389 6.12 73.98 37.20
C GLN A 389 6.35 73.40 38.63
N ASN A 390 5.30 72.94 39.25
CA ASN A 390 5.29 72.51 40.63
C ASN A 390 5.34 70.99 40.83
N PHE A 391 5.71 70.22 39.84
CA PHE A 391 5.67 68.74 39.87
C PHE A 391 6.59 68.15 40.97
N ARG A 392 7.76 68.73 41.17
CA ARG A 392 8.69 68.28 42.21
C ARG A 392 8.04 68.41 43.60
N GLN A 393 7.31 69.47 43.83
CA GLN A 393 6.59 69.68 45.11
C GLN A 393 5.45 68.64 45.28
N ILE A 394 4.77 68.30 44.20
CA ILE A 394 3.75 67.27 44.19
C ILE A 394 4.39 65.92 44.53
N ASN A 395 5.49 65.56 43.84
CA ASN A 395 6.18 64.30 44.05
C ASN A 395 6.78 64.18 45.47
N ASP A 396 7.48 65.25 45.96
CA ASP A 396 8.17 65.22 47.26
C ASP A 396 7.18 65.23 48.43
N ARG A 397 5.99 65.86 48.29
CA ARG A 397 4.98 65.96 49.38
C ARG A 397 3.95 64.89 49.39
N LEU A 398 3.56 64.39 48.20
CA LEU A 398 2.40 63.49 48.06
C LEU A 398 2.83 62.09 47.59
N GLY A 399 4.07 61.92 47.25
CA GLY A 399 4.65 60.64 46.83
C GLY A 399 4.51 60.37 45.34
N PRO A 400 5.28 59.34 44.83
CA PRO A 400 5.35 59.02 43.39
C PRO A 400 4.03 58.54 42.81
N GLU A 401 3.20 57.84 43.58
CA GLU A 401 1.91 57.33 43.10
C GLU A 401 0.94 58.45 42.73
N VAL A 402 0.88 59.51 43.55
CA VAL A 402 0.07 60.69 43.30
C VAL A 402 0.64 61.53 42.15
N ALA A 403 1.96 61.61 42.04
CA ALA A 403 2.64 62.27 40.96
C ALA A 403 2.38 61.54 39.59
N ASP A 404 2.42 60.22 39.56
CA ASP A 404 2.11 59.43 38.36
C ASP A 404 0.62 59.57 37.98
N ALA A 405 -0.28 59.54 38.96
CA ALA A 405 -1.69 59.81 38.71
C ALA A 405 -1.93 61.22 38.17
N CYS A 406 -1.17 62.22 38.64
CA CYS A 406 -1.21 63.58 38.10
C CYS A 406 -0.83 63.60 36.63
N LEU A 407 0.28 62.97 36.21
CA LEU A 407 0.70 62.86 34.82
C LEU A 407 -0.37 62.19 33.95
N THR A 408 -1.01 61.14 34.48
CA THR A 408 -2.08 60.42 33.77
C THR A 408 -3.31 61.32 33.55
N VAL A 409 -3.74 62.05 34.56
CA VAL A 409 -4.87 62.99 34.44
C VAL A 409 -4.57 64.10 33.44
N LEU A 410 -3.32 64.66 33.47
CA LEU A 410 -2.94 65.68 32.52
C LEU A 410 -2.90 65.16 31.08
N ALA A 411 -2.39 63.95 30.90
CA ALA A 411 -2.42 63.29 29.59
C ALA A 411 -3.86 63.08 29.04
N GLN A 412 -4.77 62.71 29.92
CA GLN A 412 -6.20 62.61 29.58
C GLN A 412 -6.78 63.98 29.18
N ARG A 413 -6.45 65.06 29.89
CA ARG A 413 -6.87 66.39 29.55
C ARG A 413 -6.31 66.87 28.20
N LEU A 414 -5.04 66.59 27.92
CA LEU A 414 -4.44 66.87 26.61
C LEU A 414 -5.21 66.15 25.47
N ASN A 415 -5.57 64.90 25.70
CA ASN A 415 -6.32 64.15 24.73
C ASN A 415 -7.79 64.62 24.60
N GLN A 416 -8.41 65.09 25.68
CA GLN A 416 -9.79 65.57 25.71
C GLN A 416 -9.92 67.02 25.33
N PHE A 417 -8.82 67.81 25.28
CA PHE A 417 -8.86 69.22 24.90
C PHE A 417 -9.53 69.38 23.57
N ALA A 418 -10.63 70.15 23.56
CA ALA A 418 -11.36 70.41 22.34
C ALA A 418 -10.66 71.46 21.49
N THR A 419 -10.23 71.06 20.31
CA THR A 419 -9.70 71.98 19.31
C THR A 419 -10.45 71.80 18.01
N ALA A 420 -10.60 72.90 17.25
CA ALA A 420 -11.30 72.86 15.97
C ALA A 420 -10.51 72.09 14.89
N GLY A 421 -9.20 71.92 15.02
CA GLY A 421 -8.31 71.17 14.14
C GLY A 421 -7.87 69.82 14.72
N GLU A 422 -7.14 69.06 13.95
CA GLU A 422 -6.52 67.81 14.43
C GLU A 422 -5.43 68.11 15.47
N LYS A 423 -5.18 67.14 16.38
CA LYS A 423 -4.11 67.26 17.35
C LYS A 423 -3.38 65.94 17.54
N THR A 424 -2.14 66.03 17.94
CA THR A 424 -1.27 64.91 18.30
C THR A 424 -0.55 65.24 19.59
N ASN A 425 -0.66 64.39 20.61
CA ASN A 425 -0.03 64.57 21.91
C ASN A 425 0.99 63.49 22.19
N ALA A 426 2.09 63.88 22.81
CA ALA A 426 3.18 63.00 23.20
C ALA A 426 3.68 63.38 24.62
N ARG A 427 4.25 62.38 25.31
CA ARG A 427 5.11 62.63 26.48
C ARG A 427 6.53 62.43 26.06
N LEU A 428 7.35 63.46 26.25
CA LEU A 428 8.76 63.42 25.81
C LEU A 428 9.66 62.71 26.84
N GLU A 429 9.83 63.34 27.98
CA GLU A 429 10.61 62.79 29.13
C GLU A 429 10.10 63.39 30.43
N GLY A 430 10.08 62.61 31.53
CA GLY A 430 9.73 63.10 32.83
C GLY A 430 8.40 63.83 32.92
N ILE A 431 8.42 65.16 32.97
CA ILE A 431 7.26 66.05 33.12
C ILE A 431 6.95 66.87 31.85
N GLU A 432 7.59 66.54 30.77
CA GLU A 432 7.49 67.26 29.49
C GLU A 432 6.44 66.62 28.60
N PHE A 433 5.46 67.40 28.16
CA PHE A 433 4.49 66.99 27.15
C PHE A 433 4.64 67.84 25.90
N LEU A 434 4.37 67.24 24.74
CA LEU A 434 4.34 67.89 23.47
C LEU A 434 2.95 67.78 22.86
N SER A 435 2.40 68.88 22.42
CA SER A 435 1.16 68.93 21.66
C SER A 435 1.38 69.58 20.29
N VAL A 436 0.98 68.90 19.25
CA VAL A 436 0.94 69.46 17.86
C VAL A 436 -0.52 69.70 17.53
N ILE A 437 -0.90 70.94 17.33
CA ILE A 437 -2.29 71.37 17.13
C ILE A 437 -2.41 72.06 15.78
N GLN A 438 -3.28 71.58 14.93
CA GLN A 438 -3.57 72.18 13.62
C GLN A 438 -4.27 73.53 13.84
N LEU A 439 -3.76 74.54 13.18
CA LEU A 439 -4.35 75.87 13.16
C LEU A 439 -5.32 76.00 11.96
N LEU A 440 -6.52 76.47 12.20
CA LEU A 440 -7.46 76.83 11.17
C LEU A 440 -7.25 78.30 10.74
N PRO A 441 -7.64 78.64 9.51
CA PRO A 441 -7.47 80.02 9.02
C PRO A 441 -8.11 81.04 9.97
N GLY A 442 -7.31 82.01 10.38
CA GLY A 442 -7.71 83.10 11.28
C GLY A 442 -7.56 82.80 12.79
N GLN A 443 -7.06 81.62 13.18
CA GLN A 443 -6.77 81.32 14.58
C GLN A 443 -5.37 81.86 14.96
N SER A 444 -5.32 82.53 16.14
CA SER A 444 -4.05 82.94 16.72
C SER A 444 -3.36 81.78 17.41
N PRO A 445 -2.09 81.46 17.11
CA PRO A 445 -1.29 80.45 17.83
C PRO A 445 -1.29 80.67 19.32
N ARG A 446 -1.15 81.91 19.76
CA ARG A 446 -1.13 82.26 21.16
C ARG A 446 -2.44 81.96 21.88
N GLN A 447 -3.58 82.29 21.23
CA GLN A 447 -4.92 82.05 21.80
C GLN A 447 -5.15 80.53 22.01
N VAL A 448 -4.82 79.70 21.02
CA VAL A 448 -4.95 78.22 21.10
C VAL A 448 -4.12 77.64 22.23
N VAL A 449 -2.93 78.19 22.46
CA VAL A 449 -2.04 77.77 23.57
C VAL A 449 -2.57 78.25 24.93
N GLU A 450 -3.08 79.49 25.03
CA GLU A 450 -3.75 79.98 26.25
C GLU A 450 -4.95 79.13 26.62
N GLU A 451 -5.82 78.79 25.67
CA GLU A 451 -6.96 77.88 25.91
C GLU A 451 -6.52 76.47 26.33
N LEU A 452 -5.41 75.98 25.78
CA LEU A 452 -4.81 74.69 26.18
C LEU A 452 -4.33 74.72 27.63
N LEU A 453 -3.59 75.76 27.99
CA LEU A 453 -3.05 75.89 29.33
C LEU A 453 -4.14 76.15 30.37
N ASP A 454 -5.16 76.97 30.04
CA ASP A 454 -6.33 77.18 30.91
C ASP A 454 -7.07 75.87 31.18
N ASN A 455 -7.11 74.99 30.16
CA ASN A 455 -7.70 73.64 30.33
C ASN A 455 -6.86 72.75 31.27
N LEU A 456 -5.54 72.82 31.16
CA LEU A 456 -4.60 72.04 31.96
C LEU A 456 -4.52 72.53 33.39
N ASP A 457 -4.57 73.85 33.63
CA ASP A 457 -4.47 74.50 34.93
C ASP A 457 -5.72 74.30 35.81
N LYS A 458 -6.83 73.84 35.26
CA LYS A 458 -8.02 73.54 36.05
C LYS A 458 -7.72 72.56 37.18
N PRO A 459 -8.20 72.80 38.41
CA PRO A 459 -8.03 71.84 39.48
C PRO A 459 -8.56 70.46 39.12
N PHE A 460 -7.91 69.43 39.60
CA PHE A 460 -8.33 68.02 39.40
C PHE A 460 -8.19 67.22 40.71
N GLN A 461 -8.96 66.18 40.80
CA GLN A 461 -8.94 65.35 42.00
C GLN A 461 -8.23 64.03 41.75
N ILE A 462 -7.34 63.66 42.68
CA ILE A 462 -6.71 62.34 42.76
C ILE A 462 -7.09 61.75 44.13
N GLY A 463 -8.03 60.78 44.12
CA GLY A 463 -8.64 60.29 45.34
C GLY A 463 -9.34 61.46 46.11
N ASN A 464 -8.92 61.74 47.34
CA ASN A 464 -9.46 62.79 48.17
C ASN A 464 -8.66 64.11 48.09
N ILE A 465 -7.66 64.22 47.27
CA ILE A 465 -6.74 65.36 47.16
C ILE A 465 -7.09 66.20 45.95
N SER A 466 -7.36 67.50 46.14
CA SER A 466 -7.51 68.45 45.03
C SER A 466 -6.16 69.08 44.69
N LEU A 467 -5.76 68.98 43.43
CA LEU A 467 -4.47 69.46 42.96
C LEU A 467 -4.67 70.47 41.82
N SER A 468 -3.75 71.41 41.73
CA SER A 468 -3.59 72.35 40.61
C SER A 468 -2.17 72.22 40.11
N ALA A 469 -2.02 72.02 38.81
CA ALA A 469 -0.72 72.01 38.11
C ALA A 469 -0.57 73.32 37.35
N HIS A 470 0.57 73.98 37.47
CA HIS A 470 0.91 75.16 36.70
C HIS A 470 1.95 74.79 35.63
N PHE A 471 1.86 75.46 34.47
CA PHE A 471 2.65 75.08 33.34
C PHE A 471 3.53 76.26 32.82
N TYR A 472 4.70 75.88 32.32
CA TYR A 472 5.44 76.69 31.38
C TYR A 472 5.24 76.10 29.97
N ALA A 473 5.01 76.90 29.00
CA ALA A 473 4.83 76.47 27.61
C ALA A 473 5.80 77.21 26.66
N GLY A 474 6.55 76.46 25.93
CA GLY A 474 7.25 76.92 24.73
C GLY A 474 6.44 76.62 23.49
N VAL A 475 6.44 77.54 22.56
CA VAL A 475 5.58 77.52 21.38
C VAL A 475 6.41 77.75 20.12
N CYS A 476 6.22 76.89 19.12
CA CYS A 476 6.75 77.10 17.76
C CYS A 476 5.62 76.95 16.75
N CYS A 477 5.66 77.74 15.68
CA CYS A 477 4.71 77.71 14.58
C CYS A 477 5.30 77.05 13.36
N TYR A 478 4.63 76.06 12.82
CA TYR A 478 4.97 75.43 11.56
C TYR A 478 4.21 76.11 10.43
N PRO A 479 4.83 76.48 9.28
CA PRO A 479 6.23 76.24 8.90
C PRO A 479 7.21 77.38 9.25
N ALA A 480 6.75 78.41 9.95
CA ALA A 480 7.55 79.62 10.17
C ALA A 480 8.85 79.35 10.98
N ASP A 481 8.77 78.53 12.02
CA ASP A 481 9.90 78.27 12.93
C ASP A 481 10.66 76.95 12.62
N GLY A 482 10.39 76.29 11.48
CA GLY A 482 11.12 75.11 11.05
C GLY A 482 10.32 74.14 10.21
N TYR A 483 11.01 73.24 9.48
CA TYR A 483 10.35 72.31 8.54
C TYR A 483 10.53 70.83 8.91
N ASP A 484 11.43 70.49 9.85
CA ASP A 484 11.73 69.14 10.25
C ASP A 484 11.53 68.94 11.76
N SER A 485 11.37 67.67 12.17
CA SER A 485 11.10 67.29 13.55
C SER A 485 12.26 67.64 14.48
N LYS A 486 13.52 67.56 14.07
CA LYS A 486 14.69 67.83 14.91
C LYS A 486 14.78 69.30 15.26
N THR A 487 14.62 70.19 14.27
CA THR A 487 14.64 71.63 14.45
C THR A 487 13.44 72.09 15.29
N MET A 488 12.24 71.63 15.00
CA MET A 488 11.05 71.99 15.75
C MET A 488 11.13 71.55 17.24
N LEU A 489 11.53 70.31 17.52
CA LEU A 489 11.68 69.82 18.89
C LEU A 489 12.77 70.61 19.66
N ARG A 490 13.86 70.96 19.00
CA ARG A 490 14.86 71.78 19.63
C ARG A 490 14.33 73.18 19.98
N ARG A 491 13.73 73.87 19.01
CA ARG A 491 13.24 75.24 19.15
C ARG A 491 12.12 75.35 20.16
N VAL A 492 11.17 74.42 20.15
CA VAL A 492 10.04 74.43 21.12
C VAL A 492 10.56 74.20 22.55
N ARG A 493 11.61 73.40 22.72
CA ARG A 493 12.26 73.19 24.02
C ARG A 493 13.03 74.44 24.48
N ILE A 494 13.77 75.10 23.58
CA ILE A 494 14.41 76.37 23.91
C ILE A 494 13.36 77.40 24.33
N ALA A 495 12.30 77.55 23.62
CA ALA A 495 11.18 78.44 24.00
C ALA A 495 10.61 78.10 25.35
N ALA A 496 10.42 76.81 25.66
CA ALA A 496 9.91 76.37 26.97
C ALA A 496 10.89 76.62 28.12
N ASP A 497 12.21 76.50 27.88
CA ASP A 497 13.23 76.89 28.82
C ASP A 497 13.26 78.40 29.06
N HIS A 498 13.13 79.20 28.02
CA HIS A 498 12.96 80.67 28.17
C HIS A 498 11.70 81.02 28.98
N ALA A 499 10.54 80.34 28.76
CA ALA A 499 9.35 80.55 29.56
C ALA A 499 9.64 80.26 31.04
N ARG A 500 10.36 79.15 31.34
CA ARG A 500 10.72 78.75 32.69
C ARG A 500 11.71 79.75 33.36
N LEU A 501 12.78 80.16 32.65
CA LEU A 501 13.77 81.10 33.18
C LEU A 501 13.19 82.47 33.46
N ASN A 502 12.38 82.99 32.58
CA ASN A 502 11.74 84.30 32.71
C ASN A 502 10.48 84.29 33.54
N ARG A 503 10.07 83.13 34.03
CA ARG A 503 8.81 82.93 34.81
C ARG A 503 7.57 83.40 34.07
N THR A 504 7.56 83.29 32.76
CA THR A 504 6.41 83.59 31.90
C THR A 504 5.67 82.30 31.58
N THR A 505 4.34 82.32 31.58
CA THR A 505 3.50 81.14 31.33
C THR A 505 3.71 80.61 29.91
N ILE A 506 3.86 81.53 28.95
CA ILE A 506 3.99 81.17 27.52
C ILE A 506 5.19 81.98 26.93
N HIS A 507 6.04 81.30 26.20
CA HIS A 507 7.05 81.94 25.39
C HIS A 507 6.94 81.38 23.94
N ILE A 508 6.79 82.30 22.96
CA ILE A 508 6.77 81.94 21.56
C ILE A 508 8.19 82.11 21.04
N TYR A 509 8.73 81.09 20.39
CA TYR A 509 10.07 81.10 19.82
C TYR A 509 10.29 82.28 18.88
N THR A 510 11.40 82.97 19.02
CA THR A 510 11.84 84.01 18.10
C THR A 510 13.14 83.66 17.39
N PRO A 511 13.25 83.92 16.06
CA PRO A 511 14.45 83.58 15.29
C PRO A 511 15.71 84.18 15.94
N GLY A 512 16.76 83.32 16.13
CA GLY A 512 18.01 83.70 16.79
C GLY A 512 18.22 83.20 18.20
N GLU A 513 17.15 82.75 18.87
CA GLU A 513 17.26 82.17 20.21
C GLU A 513 18.10 80.91 20.24
N ASP A 514 18.24 80.21 19.14
CA ASP A 514 19.12 79.03 19.04
C ASP A 514 20.60 79.37 19.29
N GLU A 515 21.07 80.52 18.85
CA GLU A 515 22.43 80.96 19.00
C GLU A 515 22.72 81.44 20.42
N ASN A 516 21.83 82.23 20.99
CA ASN A 516 21.95 82.75 22.37
C ASN A 516 21.94 81.62 23.40
N HIS A 517 21.10 80.58 23.19
CA HIS A 517 21.00 79.44 24.13
C HIS A 517 22.27 78.56 24.15
N LEU A 518 23.00 78.49 23.04
CA LEU A 518 24.32 77.82 22.99
C LEU A 518 25.40 78.61 23.74
N GLU A 519 25.37 79.94 23.68
CA GLU A 519 26.29 80.80 24.43
C GLU A 519 26.02 80.72 25.96
N GLU A 520 24.78 80.70 26.40
CA GLU A 520 24.42 80.56 27.81
C GLU A 520 24.82 79.17 28.38
N LEU A 521 24.68 78.10 27.61
CA LEU A 521 25.13 76.76 28.04
C LEU A 521 26.65 76.63 28.05
N SER A 522 27.40 77.47 27.34
CA SER A 522 28.87 77.47 27.34
C SER A 522 29.46 78.24 28.51
N LEU A 523 28.63 78.99 29.24
CA LEU A 523 29.02 79.78 30.42
C LEU A 523 28.76 79.09 31.74
N ILE A 524 28.12 77.90 31.75
CA ILE A 524 27.89 77.01 32.90
C ILE A 524 28.90 75.84 32.90
#